data_f5d8fcdbb813a2318f940a638cd05757
#
_entry.id   f5d8fcdbb813a2318f940a638cd05757
#
_cell.length_a   1.000
_cell.length_b   1.000
_cell.length_c   1.000
_cell.angle_alpha   90.00
_cell.angle_beta   90.00
_cell.angle_gamma   90.00
#
_symmetry.space_group_name_H-M   'P 1'
#
loop_
_entity.id
_entity.type
_entity.pdbx_description
1 polymer ?
#
loop_
_entity_poly.entity_id
_entity_poly.type
_entity_poly.pdbx_seq_one_letter_code
_entity_poly.pdbx_strand_id
1 'polypeptide(L)'
;MELKNLRQIVTKTVIAKGKKRTETTVTLKPPNSPTSILGCWVINHTHQAKKVGKFIEVTGKFDVNVWYSHQEHSKTSVFTESIPYKDRIRLHYRDEPTSGHEEVIVDVIQHPNCTEAVISECGEKFCITIERELMAEVVGETKVCITVHPQSFEEEWSFRDESSSHDHDHSPGHEQAQVRGSDQGHSQKQGRESSSF
;
A
#
# COMPACT_ATOMS: atom_id res chain seq x y z
N MET A 1 28.40 -8.64 -28.07
CA MET A 1 27.15 -8.04 -27.60
C MET A 1 27.37 -6.53 -27.53
N GLU A 2 26.81 -5.80 -28.46
CA GLU A 2 27.07 -4.35 -28.54
C GLU A 2 26.35 -3.64 -27.37
N LEU A 3 27.13 -2.96 -26.54
CA LEU A 3 26.67 -2.14 -25.38
C LEU A 3 25.83 -0.92 -25.80
N LYS A 4 25.68 -0.67 -27.13
CA LYS A 4 25.01 0.52 -27.66
C LYS A 4 23.51 0.61 -27.43
N ASN A 5 22.85 -0.49 -27.05
CA ASN A 5 21.41 -0.54 -26.88
C ASN A 5 20.98 -0.65 -25.39
N LEU A 6 21.89 -0.45 -24.44
CA LEU A 6 21.57 -0.45 -23.02
C LEU A 6 21.30 0.97 -22.54
N ARG A 7 20.14 1.19 -21.94
CA ARG A 7 19.82 2.44 -21.24
C ARG A 7 19.55 2.17 -19.76
N GLN A 8 20.06 3.03 -18.92
CA GLN A 8 19.75 3.02 -17.51
C GLN A 8 18.52 3.91 -17.27
N ILE A 9 17.52 3.35 -16.63
CA ILE A 9 16.33 4.09 -16.22
C ILE A 9 16.19 4.03 -14.70
N VAL A 10 15.60 5.06 -14.11
CA VAL A 10 15.13 5.07 -12.74
C VAL A 10 13.64 4.76 -12.77
N THR A 11 13.23 3.77 -12.01
CA THR A 11 11.81 3.37 -11.96
C THR A 11 11.44 2.91 -10.57
N LYS A 12 10.15 3.03 -10.23
CA LYS A 12 9.58 2.39 -9.05
C LYS A 12 9.35 0.91 -9.32
N THR A 13 9.85 0.07 -8.45
CA THR A 13 9.65 -1.38 -8.52
C THR A 13 9.63 -1.99 -7.13
N VAL A 14 9.21 -3.23 -7.03
CA VAL A 14 9.30 -4.00 -5.79
C VAL A 14 10.77 -4.38 -5.56
N ILE A 15 11.38 -3.74 -4.58
CA ILE A 15 12.80 -3.92 -4.21
C ILE A 15 13.02 -5.01 -3.16
N ALA A 16 11.99 -5.32 -2.36
CA ALA A 16 12.05 -6.38 -1.36
C ALA A 16 10.69 -7.05 -1.17
N LYS A 17 10.71 -8.34 -0.87
CA LYS A 17 9.53 -9.14 -0.54
C LYS A 17 9.75 -10.01 0.68
N GLY A 18 8.66 -10.31 1.39
CA GLY A 18 8.65 -11.30 2.44
C GLY A 18 7.27 -11.93 2.58
N LYS A 19 7.21 -13.17 3.04
CA LYS A 19 5.98 -13.91 3.24
C LYS A 19 6.03 -14.64 4.57
N LYS A 20 4.90 -14.71 5.26
CA LYS A 20 4.80 -15.43 6.53
C LYS A 20 3.44 -16.06 6.70
N ARG A 21 3.44 -17.38 6.95
CA ARG A 21 2.30 -18.13 7.44
C ARG A 21 2.43 -18.24 8.95
N THR A 22 1.37 -17.97 9.67
CA THR A 22 1.34 -17.99 11.14
C THR A 22 0.15 -18.80 11.60
N GLU A 23 0.41 -19.75 12.47
CA GLU A 23 -0.58 -20.48 13.23
C GLU A 23 -0.54 -20.00 14.68
N THR A 24 -1.70 -19.78 15.27
CA THR A 24 -1.84 -19.28 16.64
C THR A 24 -2.97 -20.03 17.32
N THR A 25 -2.68 -20.66 18.46
CA THR A 25 -3.70 -21.25 19.30
C THR A 25 -4.05 -20.31 20.43
N VAL A 26 -5.34 -20.01 20.61
CA VAL A 26 -5.87 -19.17 21.65
C VAL A 26 -6.81 -19.95 22.56
N THR A 27 -6.78 -19.64 23.86
CA THR A 27 -7.66 -20.26 24.83
C THR A 27 -8.66 -19.22 25.31
N LEU A 28 -9.96 -19.45 25.05
CA LEU A 28 -11.04 -18.51 25.30
C LEU A 28 -12.01 -19.12 26.33
N LYS A 29 -12.49 -18.27 27.26
CA LYS A 29 -13.42 -18.71 28.30
C LYS A 29 -14.81 -18.10 28.05
N PRO A 30 -15.79 -18.90 27.58
CA PRO A 30 -17.15 -18.44 27.44
C PRO A 30 -17.84 -18.27 28.79
N PRO A 31 -18.94 -17.49 28.87
CA PRO A 31 -19.69 -17.29 30.12
C PRO A 31 -20.37 -18.55 30.65
N ASN A 32 -20.71 -19.48 29.77
CA ASN A 32 -21.30 -20.76 30.14
C ASN A 32 -20.37 -21.91 29.71
N SER A 33 -20.22 -22.92 30.56
CA SER A 33 -19.42 -24.11 30.21
C SER A 33 -19.96 -24.78 28.95
N PRO A 34 -19.13 -24.92 27.90
CA PRO A 34 -19.58 -25.49 26.65
C PRO A 34 -19.78 -27.00 26.76
N THR A 35 -20.82 -27.50 26.10
CA THR A 35 -21.08 -28.93 25.94
C THR A 35 -20.56 -29.42 24.57
N SER A 36 -20.77 -28.65 23.50
CA SER A 36 -20.19 -28.89 22.19
C SER A 36 -20.00 -27.60 21.40
N ILE A 37 -19.04 -27.60 20.48
CA ILE A 37 -18.83 -26.53 19.50
C ILE A 37 -19.64 -26.90 18.26
N LEU A 38 -20.46 -25.93 17.78
CA LEU A 38 -21.31 -26.09 16.60
C LEU A 38 -20.66 -25.43 15.37
N GLY A 39 -19.81 -24.42 15.58
CA GLY A 39 -19.08 -23.75 14.52
C GLY A 39 -18.14 -22.70 15.08
N CYS A 40 -17.11 -22.35 14.29
CA CYS A 40 -16.15 -21.31 14.61
C CYS A 40 -15.83 -20.51 13.34
N TRP A 41 -15.92 -19.18 13.42
CA TRP A 41 -15.62 -18.27 12.33
C TRP A 41 -14.70 -17.15 12.79
N VAL A 42 -13.87 -16.69 11.88
CA VAL A 42 -13.02 -15.51 12.10
C VAL A 42 -13.47 -14.41 11.15
N ILE A 43 -13.77 -13.23 11.70
CA ILE A 43 -14.29 -12.09 10.96
C ILE A 43 -13.59 -10.79 11.37
N ASN A 44 -13.92 -9.67 10.74
CA ASN A 44 -13.46 -8.32 11.09
C ASN A 44 -11.93 -8.20 11.17
N HIS A 45 -11.21 -8.88 10.27
CA HIS A 45 -9.76 -8.78 10.21
C HIS A 45 -9.33 -7.37 9.77
N THR A 46 -8.51 -6.73 10.60
CA THR A 46 -7.87 -5.45 10.30
C THR A 46 -6.38 -5.52 10.62
N HIS A 47 -5.57 -4.81 9.86
CA HIS A 47 -4.13 -4.76 10.11
C HIS A 47 -3.51 -3.42 9.71
N GLN A 48 -2.35 -3.15 10.28
CA GLN A 48 -1.46 -2.04 9.94
C GLN A 48 -0.04 -2.58 9.86
N ALA A 49 0.77 -1.98 8.99
CA ALA A 49 2.14 -2.42 8.78
C ALA A 49 3.13 -1.27 8.91
N LYS A 50 4.33 -1.56 9.40
CA LYS A 50 5.45 -0.62 9.42
C LYS A 50 6.76 -1.36 9.13
N LYS A 51 7.67 -0.69 8.43
CA LYS A 51 9.02 -1.19 8.21
C LYS A 51 9.89 -0.94 9.45
N VAL A 52 10.60 -1.98 9.88
CA VAL A 52 11.56 -1.94 10.99
C VAL A 52 12.84 -2.64 10.55
N GLY A 53 13.77 -1.89 10.00
CA GLY A 53 15.01 -2.44 9.44
C GLY A 53 14.74 -3.41 8.28
N LYS A 54 15.18 -4.66 8.43
CA LYS A 54 14.97 -5.74 7.43
C LYS A 54 13.68 -6.54 7.64
N PHE A 55 12.75 -5.98 8.40
CA PHE A 55 11.48 -6.63 8.70
C PHE A 55 10.31 -5.67 8.49
N ILE A 56 9.15 -6.24 8.15
CA ILE A 56 7.87 -5.57 8.28
C ILE A 56 7.19 -6.12 9.53
N GLU A 57 6.83 -5.21 10.46
CA GLU A 57 5.98 -5.53 11.59
C GLU A 57 4.54 -5.25 11.18
N VAL A 58 3.71 -6.29 11.24
CA VAL A 58 2.27 -6.20 11.01
C VAL A 58 1.57 -6.39 12.34
N THR A 59 0.80 -5.39 12.74
CA THR A 59 -0.08 -5.45 13.91
C THR A 59 -1.52 -5.44 13.43
N GLY A 60 -2.33 -6.29 14.00
CA GLY A 60 -3.72 -6.40 13.60
C GLY A 60 -4.58 -7.03 14.67
N LYS A 61 -5.86 -7.18 14.35
CA LYS A 61 -6.84 -7.89 15.15
C LYS A 61 -7.89 -8.54 14.26
N PHE A 62 -8.53 -9.54 14.80
CA PHE A 62 -9.69 -10.20 14.21
C PHE A 62 -10.64 -10.66 15.33
N ASP A 63 -11.90 -10.87 14.99
CA ASP A 63 -12.89 -11.38 15.93
C ASP A 63 -13.11 -12.87 15.68
N VAL A 64 -13.07 -13.65 16.76
CA VAL A 64 -13.39 -15.07 16.77
C VAL A 64 -14.81 -15.24 17.28
N ASN A 65 -15.66 -15.84 16.45
CA ASN A 65 -17.03 -16.19 16.81
C ASN A 65 -17.13 -17.70 16.97
N VAL A 66 -17.52 -18.14 18.16
CA VAL A 66 -17.75 -19.55 18.46
C VAL A 66 -19.22 -19.75 18.76
N TRP A 67 -19.89 -20.55 17.93
CA TRP A 67 -21.24 -21.01 18.19
C TRP A 67 -21.16 -22.34 18.91
N TYR A 68 -21.77 -22.43 20.10
CA TYR A 68 -21.65 -23.59 20.97
C TYR A 68 -22.96 -23.91 21.69
N SER A 69 -23.13 -25.17 22.08
CA SER A 69 -24.19 -25.61 22.98
C SER A 69 -23.70 -25.64 24.44
N HIS A 70 -24.61 -25.43 25.36
CA HIS A 70 -24.37 -25.52 26.80
C HIS A 70 -25.62 -26.07 27.52
N GLN A 71 -25.52 -26.27 28.85
CA GLN A 71 -26.62 -26.87 29.64
C GLN A 71 -27.11 -28.20 29.03
N GLU A 72 -26.20 -29.17 28.88
CA GLU A 72 -26.47 -30.49 28.34
C GLU A 72 -27.18 -30.45 26.98
N HIS A 73 -26.72 -29.59 26.06
CA HIS A 73 -27.23 -29.32 24.73
C HIS A 73 -28.65 -28.68 24.66
N SER A 74 -29.22 -28.25 25.81
CA SER A 74 -30.53 -27.61 25.81
C SER A 74 -30.55 -26.17 25.33
N LYS A 75 -29.38 -25.48 25.31
CA LYS A 75 -29.24 -24.09 24.85
C LYS A 75 -28.06 -23.93 23.93
N THR A 76 -28.13 -22.91 23.08
CA THR A 76 -27.05 -22.48 22.21
C THR A 76 -26.73 -21.00 22.42
N SER A 77 -25.48 -20.63 22.25
CA SER A 77 -25.00 -19.25 22.35
C SER A 77 -23.87 -19.01 21.36
N VAL A 78 -23.65 -17.74 21.04
CA VAL A 78 -22.46 -17.28 20.31
C VAL A 78 -21.56 -16.54 21.29
N PHE A 79 -20.30 -16.93 21.31
CA PHE A 79 -19.23 -16.24 22.02
C PHE A 79 -18.36 -15.50 21.01
N THR A 80 -18.09 -14.23 21.26
CA THR A 80 -17.27 -13.38 20.40
C THR A 80 -16.14 -12.77 21.20
N GLU A 81 -14.92 -12.88 20.69
CA GLU A 81 -13.76 -12.22 21.32
C GLU A 81 -12.82 -11.66 20.24
N SER A 82 -12.32 -10.45 20.46
CA SER A 82 -11.36 -9.79 19.57
C SER A 82 -9.94 -10.14 19.96
N ILE A 83 -9.21 -10.75 19.03
CA ILE A 83 -7.85 -11.25 19.25
C ILE A 83 -6.85 -10.35 18.54
N PRO A 84 -6.02 -9.60 19.27
CA PRO A 84 -4.93 -8.85 18.67
C PRO A 84 -3.78 -9.79 18.31
N TYR A 85 -3.04 -9.44 17.25
CA TYR A 85 -1.85 -10.17 16.86
C TYR A 85 -0.73 -9.24 16.42
N LYS A 86 0.49 -9.76 16.45
CA LYS A 86 1.68 -9.10 15.92
C LYS A 86 2.51 -10.11 15.16
N ASP A 87 2.72 -9.86 13.87
CA ASP A 87 3.59 -10.64 13.01
C ASP A 87 4.83 -9.85 12.62
N ARG A 88 5.93 -10.55 12.44
CA ARG A 88 7.18 -9.99 11.96
C ARG A 88 7.61 -10.77 10.72
N ILE A 89 7.61 -10.09 9.57
CA ILE A 89 7.90 -10.66 8.26
C ILE A 89 9.31 -10.23 7.85
N ARG A 90 10.19 -11.19 7.59
CA ARG A 90 11.54 -10.90 7.11
C ARG A 90 11.50 -10.55 5.64
N LEU A 91 12.17 -9.45 5.27
CA LEU A 91 12.32 -9.01 3.89
C LEU A 91 13.55 -9.63 3.25
N HIS A 92 13.40 -10.05 2.00
CA HIS A 92 14.45 -10.44 1.08
C HIS A 92 14.56 -9.36 0.01
N TYR A 93 15.69 -8.65 0.02
CA TYR A 93 15.97 -7.58 -0.92
C TYR A 93 16.51 -8.17 -2.22
N ARG A 94 15.98 -7.69 -3.34
CA ARG A 94 16.47 -7.97 -4.68
C ARG A 94 17.34 -6.83 -5.18
N ASP A 95 16.92 -5.59 -4.91
CA ASP A 95 17.58 -4.39 -5.37
C ASP A 95 17.79 -3.43 -4.20
N GLU A 96 18.84 -2.61 -4.28
CA GLU A 96 19.04 -1.53 -3.31
C GLU A 96 18.26 -0.29 -3.75
N PRO A 97 17.56 0.40 -2.82
CA PRO A 97 16.85 1.62 -3.15
C PRO A 97 17.83 2.74 -3.51
N THR A 98 17.54 3.48 -4.57
CA THR A 98 18.33 4.65 -4.99
C THR A 98 17.91 5.91 -4.25
N SER A 99 16.65 5.98 -3.80
CA SER A 99 16.09 7.08 -3.00
C SER A 99 15.60 6.55 -1.66
N GLY A 100 15.55 7.44 -0.64
CA GLY A 100 15.06 7.08 0.69
C GLY A 100 13.55 6.93 0.80
N HIS A 101 12.80 7.05 -0.29
CA HIS A 101 11.34 6.97 -0.28
C HIS A 101 10.89 5.56 -0.61
N GLU A 102 10.41 4.85 0.40
CA GLU A 102 9.94 3.48 0.28
C GLU A 102 8.48 3.40 0.71
N GLU A 103 7.70 2.64 -0.04
CA GLU A 103 6.29 2.34 0.26
C GLU A 103 6.18 0.87 0.70
N VAL A 104 5.46 0.64 1.79
CA VAL A 104 5.20 -0.70 2.31
C VAL A 104 3.79 -1.12 1.94
N ILE A 105 3.68 -2.24 1.26
CA ILE A 105 2.42 -2.87 0.89
C ILE A 105 2.34 -4.21 1.61
N VAL A 106 1.20 -4.50 2.24
CA VAL A 106 0.94 -5.81 2.85
C VAL A 106 -0.36 -6.37 2.33
N ASP A 107 -0.26 -7.53 1.71
CA ASP A 107 -1.38 -8.29 1.19
C ASP A 107 -1.71 -9.47 2.09
N VAL A 108 -3.00 -9.71 2.27
CA VAL A 108 -3.51 -10.87 2.99
C VAL A 108 -3.70 -12.01 2.00
N ILE A 109 -2.76 -12.95 1.96
CA ILE A 109 -2.81 -14.12 1.06
C ILE A 109 -3.87 -15.11 1.56
N GLN A 110 -3.90 -15.31 2.89
CA GLN A 110 -4.93 -16.08 3.56
C GLN A 110 -5.43 -15.29 4.77
N HIS A 111 -6.71 -14.94 4.74
CA HIS A 111 -7.34 -14.31 5.90
C HIS A 111 -7.30 -15.25 7.10
N PRO A 112 -7.24 -14.69 8.34
CA PRO A 112 -7.34 -15.49 9.54
C PRO A 112 -8.56 -16.41 9.47
N ASN A 113 -8.31 -17.70 9.61
CA ASN A 113 -9.34 -18.75 9.54
C ASN A 113 -9.14 -19.75 10.66
N CYS A 114 -10.24 -20.20 11.25
CA CYS A 114 -10.23 -21.25 12.25
C CYS A 114 -9.95 -22.59 11.56
N THR A 115 -8.86 -23.24 11.93
CA THR A 115 -8.49 -24.59 11.43
C THR A 115 -8.91 -25.68 12.41
N GLU A 116 -8.96 -25.35 13.71
CA GLU A 116 -9.38 -26.28 14.74
C GLU A 116 -10.07 -25.52 15.87
N ALA A 117 -11.14 -26.10 16.40
CA ALA A 117 -11.83 -25.58 17.58
C ALA A 117 -12.29 -26.76 18.45
N VAL A 118 -11.69 -26.86 19.64
CA VAL A 118 -11.98 -27.94 20.59
C VAL A 118 -12.28 -27.37 21.96
N ILE A 119 -13.05 -28.13 22.76
CA ILE A 119 -13.25 -27.83 24.18
C ILE A 119 -12.03 -28.34 24.94
N SER A 120 -11.50 -27.51 25.84
CA SER A 120 -10.38 -27.89 26.69
C SER A 120 -10.69 -29.11 27.56
N GLU A 121 -9.66 -29.83 28.01
CA GLU A 121 -9.82 -31.02 28.87
C GLU A 121 -10.62 -30.73 30.15
N CYS A 122 -10.53 -29.50 30.69
CA CYS A 122 -11.32 -29.09 31.86
C CYS A 122 -12.80 -28.81 31.54
N GLY A 123 -13.23 -28.84 30.28
CA GLY A 123 -14.61 -28.63 29.87
C GLY A 123 -15.11 -27.18 29.95
N GLU A 124 -14.26 -26.20 30.31
CA GLU A 124 -14.69 -24.83 30.58
C GLU A 124 -14.30 -23.81 29.51
N LYS A 125 -13.39 -24.16 28.61
CA LYS A 125 -12.75 -23.22 27.68
C LYS A 125 -12.75 -23.77 26.26
N PHE A 126 -12.60 -22.87 25.30
CA PHE A 126 -12.28 -23.24 23.91
C PHE A 126 -10.77 -23.14 23.69
N CYS A 127 -10.20 -24.13 22.99
CA CYS A 127 -8.88 -24.06 22.40
C CYS A 127 -9.08 -23.96 20.88
N ILE A 128 -8.71 -22.82 20.32
CA ILE A 128 -8.97 -22.50 18.89
C ILE A 128 -7.66 -22.22 18.21
N THR A 129 -7.41 -22.96 17.14
CA THR A 129 -6.24 -22.77 16.28
C THR A 129 -6.66 -21.97 15.05
N ILE A 130 -5.93 -20.89 14.81
CA ILE A 130 -6.20 -19.90 13.77
C ILE A 130 -4.96 -19.78 12.91
N GLU A 131 -5.15 -19.91 11.61
CA GLU A 131 -4.12 -19.77 10.62
C GLU A 131 -4.35 -18.53 9.75
N ARG A 132 -3.24 -17.85 9.38
CA ARG A 132 -3.23 -16.72 8.45
C ARG A 132 -1.93 -16.66 7.67
N GLU A 133 -1.96 -16.07 6.50
CA GLU A 133 -0.77 -15.87 5.68
C GLU A 133 -0.74 -14.45 5.11
N LEU A 134 0.40 -13.75 5.31
CA LEU A 134 0.64 -12.39 4.91
C LEU A 134 1.86 -12.31 3.99
N MET A 135 1.78 -11.49 2.97
CA MET A 135 2.89 -11.10 2.10
C MET A 135 3.16 -9.61 2.27
N ALA A 136 4.42 -9.25 2.41
CA ALA A 136 4.87 -7.87 2.49
C ALA A 136 5.78 -7.56 1.30
N GLU A 137 5.56 -6.41 0.68
CA GLU A 137 6.38 -5.87 -0.39
C GLU A 137 6.85 -4.48 0.00
N VAL A 138 8.06 -4.14 -0.43
CA VAL A 138 8.60 -2.79 -0.36
C VAL A 138 8.83 -2.29 -1.77
N VAL A 139 8.16 -1.21 -2.11
CA VAL A 139 8.30 -0.52 -3.39
C VAL A 139 9.22 0.67 -3.20
N GLY A 140 10.24 0.76 -4.02
CA GLY A 140 11.22 1.84 -3.99
C GLY A 140 11.74 2.18 -5.39
N GLU A 141 12.43 3.30 -5.50
CA GLU A 141 13.10 3.68 -6.74
C GLU A 141 14.44 2.98 -6.85
N THR A 142 14.66 2.34 -7.99
CA THR A 142 15.94 1.70 -8.32
C THR A 142 16.34 1.97 -9.77
N LYS A 143 17.60 1.72 -10.08
CA LYS A 143 18.16 1.85 -11.43
C LYS A 143 18.14 0.50 -12.12
N VAL A 144 17.47 0.46 -13.25
CA VAL A 144 17.36 -0.75 -14.09
C VAL A 144 18.02 -0.50 -15.44
N CYS A 145 18.83 -1.44 -15.91
CA CYS A 145 19.35 -1.43 -17.26
C CYS A 145 18.38 -2.15 -18.19
N ILE A 146 17.92 -1.46 -19.21
CA ILE A 146 17.01 -2.01 -20.22
C ILE A 146 17.70 -2.05 -21.58
N THR A 147 17.38 -3.07 -22.37
CA THR A 147 17.77 -3.13 -23.78
C THR A 147 16.70 -2.40 -24.59
N VAL A 148 17.12 -1.35 -25.31
CA VAL A 148 16.23 -0.62 -26.20
C VAL A 148 16.36 -1.18 -27.60
N HIS A 149 15.24 -1.62 -28.19
CA HIS A 149 15.21 -1.95 -29.63
C HIS A 149 15.27 -0.66 -30.44
N PRO A 150 16.14 -0.58 -31.43
CA PRO A 150 16.19 0.57 -32.32
C PRO A 150 14.97 0.50 -33.27
N GLN A 151 13.81 0.89 -32.81
CA GLN A 151 12.71 1.30 -33.67
C GLN A 151 12.73 2.81 -33.74
N SER A 152 13.44 3.31 -34.76
CA SER A 152 13.21 4.56 -35.46
C SER A 152 12.49 5.69 -34.75
N PHE A 153 13.18 6.36 -33.85
CA PHE A 153 13.08 7.79 -33.64
C PHE A 153 14.46 8.24 -33.11
N GLU A 154 15.39 8.42 -34.02
CA GLU A 154 16.60 9.20 -33.79
C GLU A 154 16.18 10.68 -33.69
N GLU A 155 15.56 11.10 -32.64
CA GLU A 155 15.66 12.48 -32.21
C GLU A 155 16.98 12.60 -31.44
N GLU A 156 18.02 12.87 -32.20
CA GLU A 156 19.30 13.28 -31.65
C GLU A 156 19.09 14.61 -30.93
N TRP A 157 19.27 14.59 -29.59
CA TRP A 157 19.21 15.79 -28.77
C TRP A 157 20.42 16.68 -29.13
N SER A 158 20.25 17.58 -30.13
CA SER A 158 21.24 18.59 -30.44
C SER A 158 21.09 19.76 -29.48
N PHE A 159 21.98 19.82 -28.49
CA PHE A 159 22.17 21.03 -27.71
C PHE A 159 22.85 22.06 -28.63
N ARG A 160 22.11 23.08 -29.07
CA ARG A 160 22.71 24.24 -29.70
C ARG A 160 23.36 25.06 -28.59
N ASP A 161 24.70 25.12 -28.61
CA ASP A 161 25.42 26.10 -27.86
C ASP A 161 25.06 27.50 -28.39
N GLU A 162 24.22 28.23 -27.66
CA GLU A 162 23.99 29.65 -27.84
C GLU A 162 25.17 30.42 -27.26
N SER A 163 26.33 30.33 -27.91
CA SER A 163 27.46 31.23 -27.66
C SER A 163 28.08 31.60 -28.99
N SER A 164 27.60 32.67 -29.57
CA SER A 164 28.35 33.68 -30.27
C SER A 164 27.55 34.33 -31.41
N SER A 165 27.11 35.51 -31.21
CA SER A 165 27.27 36.60 -32.19
C SER A 165 27.01 37.95 -31.52
N HIS A 166 28.12 38.52 -31.10
CA HIS A 166 28.26 39.97 -31.14
C HIS A 166 28.61 40.34 -32.57
N ASP A 167 27.95 41.31 -33.17
CA ASP A 167 28.49 42.56 -33.62
C ASP A 167 27.71 43.22 -34.75
N HIS A 168 27.49 44.51 -34.53
CA HIS A 168 27.46 45.68 -35.45
C HIS A 168 26.30 45.80 -36.44
N ASP A 169 25.52 46.82 -36.30
CA ASP A 169 25.65 48.26 -36.42
C ASP A 169 24.81 48.83 -37.59
N HIS A 170 24.22 50.01 -37.33
CA HIS A 170 23.65 51.02 -38.25
C HIS A 170 22.14 51.13 -38.33
N SER A 171 21.67 52.14 -37.57
CA SER A 171 20.53 52.99 -37.88
C SER A 171 20.86 53.89 -39.14
N PRO A 172 19.97 54.72 -39.70
CA PRO A 172 18.68 55.23 -39.20
C PRO A 172 17.57 55.44 -40.28
N GLY A 173 16.42 55.88 -39.81
CA GLY A 173 15.52 56.66 -40.64
C GLY A 173 14.03 56.48 -40.46
N HIS A 174 13.40 57.42 -39.77
CA HIS A 174 12.13 58.10 -40.07
C HIS A 174 10.92 57.25 -40.54
N GLU A 175 9.74 57.39 -40.09
CA GLU A 175 8.83 58.49 -39.73
C GLU A 175 7.51 57.95 -39.21
N GLN A 176 6.98 58.58 -38.18
CA GLN A 176 5.61 59.10 -37.95
C GLN A 176 4.40 58.34 -38.46
N ALA A 177 3.43 58.01 -37.71
CA ALA A 177 2.30 58.76 -37.24
C ALA A 177 1.25 57.84 -36.59
N GLN A 178 0.84 58.15 -35.42
CA GLN A 178 -0.51 58.59 -35.00
C GLN A 178 -1.66 57.65 -35.44
N VAL A 179 -2.67 57.29 -34.62
CA VAL A 179 -3.39 57.96 -33.55
C VAL A 179 -4.55 57.03 -33.13
N ARG A 180 -4.94 57.10 -31.88
CA ARG A 180 -6.28 56.89 -31.27
C ARG A 180 -6.89 55.48 -31.35
N GLY A 181 -7.59 55.02 -30.38
CA GLY A 181 -8.13 55.55 -29.17
C GLY A 181 -9.10 54.48 -28.59
N SER A 182 -9.28 54.62 -27.32
CA SER A 182 -10.52 54.43 -26.55
C SER A 182 -11.29 53.09 -26.74
N ASP A 183 -11.88 52.45 -25.78
CA ASP A 183 -12.41 52.89 -24.50
C ASP A 183 -12.95 51.66 -23.77
N GLN A 184 -12.87 51.69 -22.47
CA GLN A 184 -13.91 51.32 -21.49
C GLN A 184 -14.69 50.04 -21.71
N GLY A 185 -14.94 49.22 -20.75
CA GLY A 185 -15.23 49.43 -19.38
C GLY A 185 -15.84 48.18 -18.75
N HIS A 186 -15.75 48.14 -17.49
CA HIS A 186 -16.75 47.77 -16.48
C HIS A 186 -17.47 46.42 -16.63
N SER A 187 -17.68 45.61 -15.63
CA SER A 187 -17.93 45.79 -14.21
C SER A 187 -18.38 44.45 -13.62
N GLN A 188 -17.94 44.17 -12.42
CA GLN A 188 -18.68 43.67 -11.25
C GLN A 188 -19.81 42.62 -11.47
N LYS A 189 -19.90 41.58 -10.69
CA LYS A 189 -20.30 41.44 -9.27
C LYS A 189 -20.58 39.98 -8.98
N GLN A 190 -20.05 39.43 -7.88
CA GLN A 190 -20.77 39.10 -6.63
C GLN A 190 -21.89 38.06 -6.67
N GLY A 191 -21.81 37.19 -5.72
CA GLY A 191 -22.89 36.55 -4.99
C GLY A 191 -22.62 35.09 -4.75
N ARG A 192 -22.15 34.59 -3.55
CA ARG A 192 -22.97 34.32 -2.35
C ARG A 192 -24.00 33.23 -2.66
N GLU A 193 -24.04 32.18 -1.98
CA GLU A 193 -24.33 31.69 -0.63
C GLU A 193 -24.74 30.24 -0.76
N SER A 194 -24.22 29.37 0.04
CA SER A 194 -24.72 28.77 1.27
C SER A 194 -25.75 27.64 1.09
N SER A 195 -25.54 26.65 1.88
CA SER A 195 -26.44 25.82 2.69
C SER A 195 -26.66 24.37 2.27
N SER A 196 -26.19 23.56 3.12
CA SER A 196 -26.87 22.57 3.98
C SER A 196 -27.79 21.54 3.31
N PHE A 197 -27.40 20.34 3.40
CA PHE A 197 -28.04 19.26 4.20
C PHE A 197 -27.06 18.10 4.32
#